data_6e91782e9528c82c739d50b6b5b4c30d
#
_entry.id   6e91782e9528c82c739d50b6b5b4c30d
#
_cell.length_a   1.000
_cell.length_b   1.000
_cell.length_c   1.000
_cell.angle_alpha   90.00
_cell.angle_beta   90.00
_cell.angle_gamma   90.00
#
_symmetry.space_group_name_H-M   'P 1'
#
loop_
_entity.id
_entity.type
_entity.pdbx_description
1 polymer ?
#
loop_
_entity_poly.entity_id
_entity_poly.type
_entity_poly.pdbx_seq_one_letter_code
_entity_poly.pdbx_strand_id
1 'polypeptide(L)'
;SMFINGRAHGALTGVTTCQLHMRSFKDGDTIVVEPWRAKAFPVIKDLAVDRSAFDRIIAKGGFISVNTGSAKDANNIPIPKENADEAFEAAACIGCGACVATCKNSSAMLFVSAKISQLALLPQGQPERHERVLNMVEQMDKEGFGNCSNTGACEVECPKGISLENIAR
;
A
#
# COMPACT_ATOMS: atom_id res chain seq x y z
N SER A 1 2.23 -10.94 7.21
CA SER A 1 0.77 -10.63 7.17
C SER A 1 0.12 -11.08 8.47
N MET A 2 0.47 -10.41 9.57
CA MET A 2 0.04 -10.82 10.91
C MET A 2 -0.24 -9.62 11.82
N PHE A 3 -1.12 -9.82 12.78
CA PHE A 3 -1.29 -8.95 13.94
C PHE A 3 -0.40 -9.42 15.09
N ILE A 4 0.17 -8.47 15.82
CA ILE A 4 0.83 -8.69 17.10
C ILE A 4 0.09 -7.87 18.15
N ASN A 5 -0.49 -8.56 19.13
CA ASN A 5 -1.33 -7.94 20.16
C ASN A 5 -2.44 -7.04 19.56
N GLY A 6 -3.10 -7.53 18.50
CA GLY A 6 -4.22 -6.85 17.85
C GLY A 6 -3.87 -5.68 16.94
N ARG A 7 -2.57 -5.37 16.73
CA ARG A 7 -2.11 -4.31 15.81
C ARG A 7 -1.37 -4.89 14.61
N ALA A 8 -1.63 -4.34 13.44
CA ALA A 8 -0.91 -4.69 12.24
C ALA A 8 0.59 -4.38 12.43
N HIS A 9 1.45 -5.37 12.20
CA HIS A 9 2.88 -5.30 12.42
C HIS A 9 3.36 -5.11 13.88
N GLY A 10 2.49 -4.92 14.85
CA GLY A 10 2.83 -4.78 16.27
C GLY A 10 2.71 -3.35 16.84
N ALA A 11 3.17 -3.17 18.05
CA ALA A 11 2.92 -1.97 18.84
C ALA A 11 3.67 -0.70 18.35
N LEU A 12 4.76 -0.88 17.62
CA LEU A 12 5.57 0.25 17.14
C LEU A 12 4.97 0.82 15.84
N THR A 13 4.70 2.11 15.86
CA THR A 13 4.19 2.83 14.66
C THR A 13 5.32 3.02 13.64
N GLY A 14 4.98 2.91 12.35
CA GLY A 14 5.92 3.17 11.25
C GLY A 14 6.97 2.08 11.02
N VAL A 15 6.82 0.90 11.61
CA VAL A 15 7.74 -0.23 11.44
C VAL A 15 7.02 -1.51 11.05
N THR A 16 7.73 -2.42 10.40
CA THR A 16 7.24 -3.76 10.09
C THR A 16 7.47 -4.72 11.25
N THR A 17 6.77 -5.86 11.27
CA THR A 17 6.94 -6.90 12.29
C THR A 17 8.40 -7.36 12.44
N CYS A 18 9.16 -7.42 11.36
CA CYS A 18 10.57 -7.81 11.41
C CYS A 18 11.48 -6.79 12.13
N GLN A 19 10.99 -5.57 12.35
CA GLN A 19 11.68 -4.53 13.12
C GLN A 19 11.23 -4.49 14.59
N LEU A 20 10.23 -5.30 14.96
CA LEU A 20 9.73 -5.40 16.32
C LEU A 20 10.70 -6.25 17.14
N HIS A 21 11.48 -5.61 18.01
CA HIS A 21 12.46 -6.30 18.83
C HIS A 21 11.83 -6.90 20.09
N MET A 22 12.28 -8.09 20.49
CA MET A 22 11.84 -8.75 21.74
C MET A 22 12.10 -7.89 22.99
N ARG A 23 13.12 -7.03 22.98
CA ARG A 23 13.35 -6.05 24.05
C ARG A 23 12.22 -5.04 24.26
N SER A 24 11.27 -4.96 23.34
CA SER A 24 10.05 -4.15 23.51
C SER A 24 9.01 -4.81 24.42
N PHE A 25 9.25 -6.05 24.81
CA PHE A 25 8.41 -6.84 25.71
C PHE A 25 9.13 -7.04 27.06
N LYS A 26 8.36 -7.19 28.11
CA LYS A 26 8.86 -7.47 29.46
C LYS A 26 8.67 -8.95 29.78
N ASP A 27 9.43 -9.43 30.75
CA ASP A 27 9.23 -10.77 31.30
C ASP A 27 7.81 -10.89 31.87
N GLY A 28 7.10 -11.97 31.48
CA GLY A 28 5.69 -12.18 31.83
C GLY A 28 4.66 -11.61 30.85
N ASP A 29 5.08 -10.81 29.84
CA ASP A 29 4.15 -10.33 28.82
C ASP A 29 3.59 -11.48 27.96
N THR A 30 2.31 -11.40 27.64
CA THR A 30 1.66 -12.31 26.68
C THR A 30 1.70 -11.69 25.28
N ILE A 31 2.29 -12.40 24.33
CA ILE A 31 2.36 -12.00 22.94
C ILE A 31 1.37 -12.82 22.13
N VAL A 32 0.30 -12.18 21.65
CA VAL A 32 -0.70 -12.77 20.78
C VAL A 32 -0.35 -12.53 19.32
N VAL A 33 -0.19 -13.59 18.54
CA VAL A 33 0.13 -13.54 17.11
C VAL A 33 -1.03 -14.12 16.32
N GLU A 34 -1.57 -13.36 15.38
CA GLU A 34 -2.75 -13.73 14.60
C GLU A 34 -2.55 -13.38 13.11
N PRO A 35 -3.19 -14.12 12.17
CA PRO A 35 -3.20 -13.71 10.77
C PRO A 35 -4.03 -12.43 10.57
N TRP A 36 -3.93 -11.81 9.38
CA TRP A 36 -4.84 -10.71 9.02
C TRP A 36 -6.30 -11.16 9.18
N ARG A 37 -7.11 -10.35 9.85
CA ARG A 37 -8.55 -10.62 10.07
C ARG A 37 -9.45 -10.12 8.95
N ALA A 38 -8.90 -9.37 7.99
CA ALA A 38 -9.68 -8.82 6.89
C ALA A 38 -10.30 -9.95 6.05
N LYS A 39 -11.60 -9.87 5.81
CA LYS A 39 -12.34 -10.83 4.98
C LYS A 39 -11.73 -10.99 3.58
N ALA A 40 -11.16 -9.90 3.07
CA ALA A 40 -10.51 -9.85 1.77
C ALA A 40 -9.15 -10.57 1.70
N PHE A 41 -8.60 -10.99 2.84
CA PHE A 41 -7.42 -11.85 2.96
C PHE A 41 -7.80 -13.16 3.64
N PRO A 42 -8.42 -14.11 2.93
CA PRO A 42 -8.80 -15.38 3.51
C PRO A 42 -7.60 -16.13 4.10
N VAL A 43 -7.77 -16.73 5.27
CA VAL A 43 -6.71 -17.53 5.88
C VAL A 43 -6.58 -18.84 5.11
N ILE A 44 -5.37 -19.13 4.64
CA ILE A 44 -5.03 -20.40 3.99
C ILE A 44 -4.72 -21.44 5.06
N LYS A 45 -3.77 -21.10 5.95
CA LYS A 45 -3.36 -21.97 7.06
C LYS A 45 -2.53 -21.15 8.06
N ASP A 46 -2.78 -21.34 9.33
CA ASP A 46 -2.05 -20.69 10.42
C ASP A 46 -1.97 -19.15 10.25
N LEU A 47 -0.79 -18.61 10.06
CA LEU A 47 -0.56 -17.18 9.83
C LEU A 47 -0.53 -16.78 8.34
N ALA A 48 -0.68 -17.75 7.43
CA ALA A 48 -0.69 -17.49 6.00
C ALA A 48 -2.08 -17.09 5.52
N VAL A 49 -2.16 -15.98 4.81
CA VAL A 49 -3.40 -15.49 4.19
C VAL A 49 -3.24 -15.40 2.68
N ASP A 50 -4.34 -15.56 1.94
CA ASP A 50 -4.36 -15.35 0.49
C ASP A 50 -4.30 -13.84 0.19
N ARG A 51 -3.29 -13.46 -0.57
CA ARG A 51 -3.03 -12.07 -0.98
C ARG A 51 -3.12 -11.87 -2.50
N SER A 52 -3.57 -12.89 -3.22
CA SER A 52 -3.64 -12.86 -4.69
C SER A 52 -4.49 -11.72 -5.25
N ALA A 53 -5.45 -11.22 -4.46
CA ALA A 53 -6.25 -10.05 -4.82
C ALA A 53 -5.39 -8.80 -5.05
N PHE A 54 -4.35 -8.56 -4.25
CA PHE A 54 -3.41 -7.47 -4.48
C PHE A 54 -2.62 -7.64 -5.77
N ASP A 55 -2.19 -8.86 -6.07
CA ASP A 55 -1.48 -9.17 -7.31
C ASP A 55 -2.36 -8.90 -8.52
N ARG A 56 -3.66 -9.25 -8.44
CA ARG A 56 -4.62 -8.95 -9.51
C ARG A 56 -4.85 -7.45 -9.71
N ILE A 57 -4.89 -6.67 -8.63
CA ILE A 57 -5.00 -5.21 -8.73
C ILE A 57 -3.75 -4.62 -9.40
N ILE A 58 -2.55 -5.02 -8.97
CA ILE A 58 -1.29 -4.56 -9.58
C ILE A 58 -1.19 -4.96 -11.04
N ALA A 59 -1.62 -6.17 -11.39
CA ALA A 59 -1.64 -6.64 -12.78
C ALA A 59 -2.54 -5.82 -13.72
N LYS A 60 -3.48 -5.04 -13.17
CA LYS A 60 -4.39 -4.18 -13.95
C LYS A 60 -3.82 -2.81 -14.32
N GLY A 61 -2.78 -2.36 -13.65
CA GLY A 61 -2.25 -1.02 -13.95
C GLY A 61 -0.99 -0.64 -13.19
N GLY A 62 -0.52 -1.46 -12.24
CA GLY A 62 0.65 -1.15 -11.41
C GLY A 62 2.00 -1.32 -12.13
N PHE A 63 2.04 -1.18 -13.44
CA PHE A 63 3.21 -1.36 -14.28
C PHE A 63 3.28 -0.28 -15.37
N ILE A 64 4.37 -0.26 -16.12
CA ILE A 64 4.59 0.60 -17.30
C ILE A 64 4.73 -0.30 -18.52
N SER A 65 3.90 -0.09 -19.55
CA SER A 65 3.96 -0.84 -20.80
C SER A 65 4.43 0.01 -21.99
N VAL A 66 4.33 1.34 -21.88
CA VAL A 66 4.71 2.28 -22.94
C VAL A 66 6.19 2.62 -22.84
N ASN A 67 6.92 2.47 -23.94
CA ASN A 67 8.29 2.94 -24.03
C ASN A 67 8.30 4.48 -24.15
N THR A 68 8.79 5.16 -23.11
CA THR A 68 8.88 6.62 -23.06
C THR A 68 10.24 7.16 -23.51
N GLY A 69 11.09 6.33 -24.08
CA GLY A 69 12.41 6.70 -24.62
C GLY A 69 13.57 6.46 -23.67
N SER A 70 14.75 6.89 -24.11
CA SER A 70 16.02 6.77 -23.35
C SER A 70 16.16 7.87 -22.28
N ALA A 71 17.13 7.70 -21.40
CA ALA A 71 17.53 8.71 -20.44
C ALA A 71 17.87 10.03 -21.17
N LYS A 72 17.44 11.15 -20.58
CA LYS A 72 17.74 12.49 -21.09
C LYS A 72 19.13 12.93 -20.66
N ASP A 73 19.61 14.01 -21.28
CA ASP A 73 20.83 14.67 -20.83
C ASP A 73 20.77 15.04 -19.36
N ALA A 74 21.91 15.04 -18.68
CA ALA A 74 22.01 15.32 -17.25
C ALA A 74 21.46 16.70 -16.86
N ASN A 75 21.42 17.64 -17.80
CA ASN A 75 20.86 18.99 -17.56
C ASN A 75 19.34 19.10 -17.78
N ASN A 76 18.69 18.05 -18.24
CA ASN A 76 17.24 18.03 -18.38
C ASN A 76 16.55 17.75 -17.05
N ILE A 77 15.50 18.52 -16.79
CA ILE A 77 14.57 18.31 -15.67
C ILE A 77 13.24 17.84 -16.26
N PRO A 78 13.00 16.52 -16.37
CA PRO A 78 11.78 15.99 -17.00
C PRO A 78 10.52 16.25 -16.19
N ILE A 79 10.64 16.42 -14.85
CA ILE A 79 9.56 16.80 -13.93
C ILE A 79 10.08 17.70 -12.82
N PRO A 80 9.22 18.53 -12.18
CA PRO A 80 9.57 19.29 -10.99
C PRO A 80 10.01 18.37 -9.84
N LYS A 81 10.92 18.88 -8.98
CA LYS A 81 11.44 18.12 -7.84
C LYS A 81 10.32 17.71 -6.89
N GLU A 82 9.37 18.59 -6.63
CA GLU A 82 8.23 18.32 -5.75
C GLU A 82 7.42 17.10 -6.23
N ASN A 83 7.14 17.03 -7.52
CA ASN A 83 6.43 15.87 -8.11
C ASN A 83 7.25 14.58 -7.99
N ALA A 84 8.57 14.68 -8.14
CA ALA A 84 9.45 13.52 -7.98
C ALA A 84 9.47 13.02 -6.53
N ASP A 85 9.64 13.94 -5.57
CA ASP A 85 9.64 13.61 -4.14
C ASP A 85 8.33 12.92 -3.74
N GLU A 86 7.20 13.48 -4.15
CA GLU A 86 5.87 12.93 -3.91
C GLU A 86 5.66 11.54 -4.55
N ALA A 87 6.14 11.37 -5.78
CA ALA A 87 6.11 10.06 -6.44
C ALA A 87 6.94 9.02 -5.67
N PHE A 88 8.09 9.38 -5.15
CA PHE A 88 8.95 8.49 -4.38
C PHE A 88 8.39 8.19 -2.98
N GLU A 89 7.75 9.14 -2.33
CA GLU A 89 7.00 8.88 -1.08
C GLU A 89 5.90 7.84 -1.31
N ALA A 90 5.11 8.00 -2.35
CA ALA A 90 4.10 7.01 -2.74
C ALA A 90 4.71 5.65 -3.14
N ALA A 91 5.89 5.67 -3.78
CA ALA A 91 6.63 4.47 -4.17
C ALA A 91 7.14 3.65 -2.98
N ALA A 92 7.25 4.25 -1.80
CA ALA A 92 7.67 3.55 -0.58
C ALA A 92 6.71 2.44 -0.15
N CYS A 93 5.51 2.39 -0.71
CA CYS A 93 4.53 1.34 -0.43
C CYS A 93 5.09 -0.06 -0.78
N ILE A 94 5.17 -0.93 0.24
CA ILE A 94 5.64 -2.32 0.11
C ILE A 94 4.53 -3.34 -0.13
N GLY A 95 3.27 -2.90 -0.30
CA GLY A 95 2.14 -3.79 -0.51
C GLY A 95 1.89 -4.77 0.64
N CYS A 96 2.19 -4.42 1.87
CA CYS A 96 2.09 -5.34 3.02
C CYS A 96 0.65 -5.71 3.38
N GLY A 97 -0.34 -4.86 3.07
CA GLY A 97 -1.75 -5.08 3.38
C GLY A 97 -2.19 -4.63 4.78
N ALA A 98 -1.32 -3.99 5.56
CA ALA A 98 -1.68 -3.46 6.88
C ALA A 98 -2.83 -2.45 6.80
N CYS A 99 -2.85 -1.61 5.77
CA CYS A 99 -3.93 -0.65 5.51
C CYS A 99 -5.30 -1.30 5.38
N VAL A 100 -5.38 -2.44 4.67
CA VAL A 100 -6.64 -3.21 4.55
C VAL A 100 -7.00 -3.88 5.86
N ALA A 101 -6.02 -4.52 6.50
CA ALA A 101 -6.24 -5.28 7.72
C ALA A 101 -6.74 -4.41 8.88
N THR A 102 -6.31 -3.15 8.92
CA THR A 102 -6.71 -2.20 9.98
C THR A 102 -7.98 -1.40 9.63
N CYS A 103 -8.33 -1.34 8.35
CA CYS A 103 -9.49 -0.58 7.89
C CYS A 103 -10.80 -1.27 8.30
N LYS A 104 -11.75 -0.53 8.89
CA LYS A 104 -13.08 -1.05 9.24
C LYS A 104 -13.85 -1.58 8.03
N ASN A 105 -13.60 -1.01 6.87
CA ASN A 105 -14.25 -1.39 5.62
C ASN A 105 -13.39 -2.35 4.78
N SER A 106 -12.23 -2.76 5.26
CA SER A 106 -11.25 -3.56 4.51
C SER A 106 -10.89 -2.93 3.15
N SER A 107 -10.81 -1.59 3.08
CA SER A 107 -10.50 -0.88 1.84
C SER A 107 -9.02 -0.93 1.50
N ALA A 108 -8.70 -1.19 0.23
CA ALA A 108 -7.35 -1.13 -0.32
C ALA A 108 -7.01 0.25 -0.93
N MET A 109 -7.84 1.28 -0.69
CA MET A 109 -7.69 2.57 -1.34
C MET A 109 -6.31 3.18 -1.13
N LEU A 110 -5.72 3.13 0.07
CA LEU A 110 -4.38 3.66 0.31
C LEU A 110 -3.31 2.94 -0.52
N PHE A 111 -3.41 1.61 -0.65
CA PHE A 111 -2.50 0.80 -1.48
C PHE A 111 -2.63 1.15 -2.97
N VAL A 112 -3.86 1.23 -3.48
CA VAL A 112 -4.15 1.54 -4.89
C VAL A 112 -3.74 2.96 -5.22
N SER A 113 -4.12 3.94 -4.39
CA SER A 113 -3.80 5.36 -4.60
C SER A 113 -2.30 5.63 -4.58
N ALA A 114 -1.55 4.99 -3.69
CA ALA A 114 -0.09 5.10 -3.66
C ALA A 114 0.54 4.68 -5.00
N LYS A 115 0.08 3.56 -5.58
CA LYS A 115 0.59 3.09 -6.87
C LYS A 115 0.17 4.01 -8.03
N ILE A 116 -1.08 4.48 -8.02
CA ILE A 116 -1.60 5.41 -9.02
C ILE A 116 -0.83 6.73 -8.95
N SER A 117 -0.67 7.33 -7.75
CA SER A 117 0.05 8.59 -7.57
C SER A 117 1.51 8.49 -7.99
N GLN A 118 2.20 7.43 -7.57
CA GLN A 118 3.58 7.17 -7.98
C GLN A 118 3.75 7.24 -9.50
N LEU A 119 2.93 6.51 -10.26
CA LEU A 119 3.08 6.40 -11.71
C LEU A 119 2.46 7.60 -12.45
N ALA A 120 1.46 8.27 -11.86
CA ALA A 120 0.87 9.47 -12.46
C ALA A 120 1.82 10.68 -12.41
N LEU A 121 2.69 10.75 -11.42
CA LEU A 121 3.62 11.86 -11.23
C LEU A 121 4.96 11.66 -11.97
N LEU A 122 5.27 10.43 -12.39
CA LEU A 122 6.49 10.11 -13.11
C LEU A 122 6.28 10.16 -14.64
N PRO A 123 7.26 10.65 -15.43
CA PRO A 123 7.14 10.72 -16.88
C PRO A 123 6.79 9.37 -17.52
N GLN A 124 7.37 8.29 -17.01
CA GLN A 124 7.17 6.93 -17.53
C GLN A 124 5.72 6.45 -17.40
N GLY A 125 5.01 6.90 -16.38
CA GLY A 125 3.62 6.50 -16.12
C GLY A 125 2.56 7.39 -16.76
N GLN A 126 2.95 8.56 -17.28
CA GLN A 126 2.04 9.57 -17.84
C GLN A 126 1.16 9.07 -19.01
N PRO A 127 1.69 8.32 -19.99
CA PRO A 127 0.87 7.89 -21.13
C PRO A 127 -0.34 7.05 -20.74
N GLU A 128 -0.22 6.24 -19.68
CA GLU A 128 -1.24 5.27 -19.26
C GLU A 128 -2.03 5.73 -18.02
N ARG A 129 -1.80 6.94 -17.51
CA ARG A 129 -2.32 7.35 -16.19
C ARG A 129 -3.84 7.24 -16.05
N HIS A 130 -4.60 7.60 -17.07
CA HIS A 130 -6.07 7.56 -17.05
C HIS A 130 -6.61 6.13 -17.03
N GLU A 131 -6.11 5.29 -17.93
CA GLU A 131 -6.50 3.88 -17.98
C GLU A 131 -6.10 3.14 -16.70
N ARG A 132 -4.92 3.45 -16.17
CA ARG A 132 -4.43 2.88 -14.90
C ARG A 132 -5.42 3.12 -13.77
N VAL A 133 -5.88 4.35 -13.61
CA VAL A 133 -6.84 4.70 -12.54
C VAL A 133 -8.12 3.88 -12.70
N LEU A 134 -8.73 3.90 -13.89
CA LEU A 134 -9.97 3.18 -14.17
C LEU A 134 -9.82 1.68 -13.90
N ASN A 135 -8.79 1.06 -14.48
CA ASN A 135 -8.57 -0.38 -14.40
C ASN A 135 -8.26 -0.84 -12.97
N MET A 136 -7.43 -0.10 -12.24
CA MET A 136 -7.04 -0.47 -10.87
C MET A 136 -8.19 -0.26 -9.88
N VAL A 137 -8.97 0.82 -10.03
CA VAL A 137 -10.12 1.08 -9.16
C VAL A 137 -11.23 0.07 -9.45
N GLU A 138 -11.54 -0.21 -10.72
CA GLU A 138 -12.51 -1.25 -11.08
C GLU A 138 -12.12 -2.62 -10.51
N GLN A 139 -10.84 -2.99 -10.62
CA GLN A 139 -10.37 -4.25 -10.06
C GLN A 139 -10.45 -4.26 -8.54
N MET A 140 -10.10 -3.16 -7.87
CA MET A 140 -10.21 -3.02 -6.43
C MET A 140 -11.66 -3.20 -5.96
N ASP A 141 -12.62 -2.58 -6.64
CA ASP A 141 -14.06 -2.72 -6.35
C ASP A 141 -14.54 -4.15 -6.57
N LYS A 142 -14.11 -4.77 -7.65
CA LYS A 142 -14.43 -6.18 -7.98
C LYS A 142 -13.90 -7.17 -6.94
N GLU A 143 -12.75 -6.90 -6.35
CA GLU A 143 -12.18 -7.71 -5.26
C GLU A 143 -12.83 -7.43 -3.89
N GLY A 144 -13.73 -6.45 -3.81
CA GLY A 144 -14.44 -6.09 -2.58
C GLY A 144 -13.66 -5.16 -1.64
N PHE A 145 -12.66 -4.44 -2.14
CA PHE A 145 -11.80 -3.53 -1.39
C PHE A 145 -12.14 -2.04 -1.56
N GLY A 146 -13.21 -1.70 -2.28
CA GLY A 146 -13.48 -0.32 -2.71
C GLY A 146 -14.05 0.64 -1.68
N ASN A 147 -14.62 0.17 -0.57
CA ASN A 147 -15.42 0.97 0.36
C ASN A 147 -14.56 1.84 1.30
N CYS A 148 -13.96 2.90 0.77
CA CYS A 148 -13.23 3.85 1.59
C CYS A 148 -14.17 4.91 2.19
N SER A 149 -14.14 5.07 3.52
CA SER A 149 -14.83 6.13 4.27
C SER A 149 -13.89 7.16 4.89
N ASN A 150 -12.64 7.18 4.46
CA ASN A 150 -11.60 8.14 4.84
C ASN A 150 -11.39 8.26 6.37
N THR A 151 -11.39 7.13 7.08
CA THR A 151 -11.24 7.10 8.55
C THR A 151 -9.82 7.34 9.05
N GLY A 152 -8.82 7.30 8.19
CA GLY A 152 -7.42 7.56 8.51
C GLY A 152 -6.63 6.42 9.17
N ALA A 153 -7.29 5.33 9.59
CA ALA A 153 -6.62 4.23 10.28
C ALA A 153 -5.49 3.58 9.47
N CYS A 154 -5.64 3.56 8.16
CA CYS A 154 -4.66 2.98 7.23
C CYS A 154 -3.33 3.75 7.20
N GLU A 155 -3.36 5.07 7.30
CA GLU A 155 -2.17 5.92 7.37
C GLU A 155 -1.42 5.71 8.68
N VAL A 156 -2.14 5.69 9.80
CA VAL A 156 -1.56 5.49 11.14
C VAL A 156 -0.84 4.15 11.26
N GLU A 157 -1.39 3.10 10.66
CA GLU A 157 -0.80 1.75 10.72
C GLU A 157 0.18 1.46 9.57
N CYS A 158 0.37 2.41 8.64
CA CYS A 158 1.28 2.20 7.51
C CYS A 158 2.74 2.17 7.97
N PRO A 159 3.49 1.06 7.79
CA PRO A 159 4.90 0.99 8.20
C PRO A 159 5.82 1.83 7.31
N LYS A 160 5.29 2.42 6.25
CA LYS A 160 6.02 3.26 5.29
C LYS A 160 5.55 4.70 5.22
N GLY A 161 4.61 5.08 6.10
CA GLY A 161 4.12 6.46 6.18
C GLY A 161 3.42 6.96 4.92
N ILE A 162 2.74 6.08 4.18
CA ILE A 162 1.98 6.48 2.99
C ILE A 162 0.84 7.41 3.41
N SER A 163 0.83 8.63 2.88
CA SER A 163 -0.15 9.65 3.23
C SER A 163 -1.52 9.41 2.57
N LEU A 164 -2.57 9.77 3.31
CA LEU A 164 -3.95 9.86 2.81
C LEU A 164 -4.13 10.89 1.71
N GLU A 165 -3.21 11.86 1.58
CA GLU A 165 -3.22 12.82 0.47
C GLU A 165 -3.17 12.14 -0.90
N ASN A 166 -2.64 10.92 -0.98
CA ASN A 166 -2.71 10.12 -2.20
C ASN A 166 -4.14 9.71 -2.59
N ILE A 167 -5.10 9.76 -1.65
CA ILE A 167 -6.51 9.41 -1.88
C ILE A 167 -7.34 10.66 -2.18
N ALA A 168 -7.18 11.67 -1.35
CA ALA A 168 -7.99 12.89 -1.40
C ALA A 168 -7.09 14.13 -1.20
N ARG A 169 -6.90 14.84 -2.28
CA ARG A 169 -6.28 16.16 -2.34
C ARG A 169 -7.31 17.21 -2.66
#